data_ab183d03a7111a3f87b7cf67b12304ec
#
_entry.id   ab183d03a7111a3f87b7cf67b12304ec
#
_cell.length_a   1.000
_cell.length_b   1.000
_cell.length_c   1.000
_cell.angle_alpha   90.00
_cell.angle_beta   90.00
_cell.angle_gamma   90.00
#
_symmetry.space_group_name_H-M   'P 1'
#
loop_
_entity.id
_entity.type
_entity.pdbx_description
1 polymer ?
#
loop_
_entity_poly.entity_id
_entity_poly.type
_entity_poly.pdbx_seq_one_letter_code
_entity_poly.pdbx_strand_id
1 'polypeptide(L)'
;ITSKVLYERFSLSRSQLNYALKKINDFLEDGKLPKIKRTKKGHFLVPKVVISALGGGKEKEHEKIEHYIFSGQERIWVIELLILAKDEYLSLDHFILELGVSRNTILRDLKRIGKDVGKYDLKLNYTRQKGYHFQGDEWNKRELLSATLMNLAEIHDGINCIIQFSKIDTDQVEVFKKRIGLVEEKLNIQFTDDRLKVLPLLVILIIRRAKRGKQISYNFKINDFELADTKEFLAAEHIIWDVDNISRNERVYLTLLLLTTNLSQANILSVREMDKLKEALFEVLNNFEKISGLSVERKERLLERLLIHMRPAYYRIKYHLNLQTRFYQENKDSDLFSLFYLVKESSEPLENFFGEAIPDPELFLISLFIGSHIVESTDIRSEERRVGKECR
;
A
#
# COMPACT_ATOMS: atom_id res chain seq x y z
N ILE A 1 -27.03 -15.00 4.22
CA ILE A 1 -26.55 -13.68 3.77
C ILE A 1 -27.65 -13.08 2.89
N THR A 2 -27.92 -11.77 3.05
CA THR A 2 -28.89 -11.03 2.25
C THR A 2 -28.18 -10.16 1.19
N SER A 3 -28.93 -9.80 0.14
CA SER A 3 -28.42 -8.87 -0.88
C SER A 3 -27.99 -7.53 -0.27
N LYS A 4 -28.66 -7.04 0.77
CA LYS A 4 -28.33 -5.79 1.46
C LYS A 4 -26.93 -5.87 2.08
N VAL A 5 -26.62 -6.95 2.79
CA VAL A 5 -25.29 -7.19 3.39
C VAL A 5 -24.19 -7.21 2.33
N LEU A 6 -24.46 -7.80 1.13
CA LEU A 6 -23.47 -7.83 0.06
C LEU A 6 -23.28 -6.46 -0.61
N TYR A 7 -24.34 -5.66 -0.74
CA TYR A 7 -24.23 -4.28 -1.23
C TYR A 7 -23.35 -3.43 -0.32
N GLU A 8 -23.56 -3.52 0.99
CA GLU A 8 -22.82 -2.74 1.98
C GLU A 8 -21.37 -3.22 2.11
N ARG A 9 -21.17 -4.56 2.24
CA ARG A 9 -19.84 -5.13 2.45
C ARG A 9 -18.89 -4.99 1.26
N PHE A 10 -19.42 -5.06 0.03
CA PHE A 10 -18.63 -5.04 -1.21
C PHE A 10 -18.85 -3.78 -2.05
N SER A 11 -19.58 -2.78 -1.54
CA SER A 11 -19.89 -1.54 -2.25
C SER A 11 -20.47 -1.76 -3.66
N LEU A 12 -21.34 -2.77 -3.83
CA LEU A 12 -21.89 -3.17 -5.11
C LEU A 12 -23.26 -2.53 -5.36
N SER A 13 -23.50 -2.09 -6.59
CA SER A 13 -24.85 -1.75 -7.04
C SER A 13 -25.70 -3.03 -7.25
N ARG A 14 -27.03 -2.86 -7.31
CA ARG A 14 -27.94 -3.97 -7.59
C ARG A 14 -27.65 -4.68 -8.93
N SER A 15 -27.28 -3.92 -9.95
CA SER A 15 -26.92 -4.47 -11.27
C SER A 15 -25.61 -5.26 -11.22
N GLN A 16 -24.61 -4.76 -10.48
CA GLN A 16 -23.33 -5.45 -10.29
C GLN A 16 -23.49 -6.77 -9.53
N LEU A 17 -24.30 -6.78 -8.45
CA LEU A 17 -24.57 -8.01 -7.71
C LEU A 17 -25.30 -9.05 -8.56
N ASN A 18 -26.29 -8.63 -9.36
CA ASN A 18 -27.01 -9.54 -10.26
C ASN A 18 -26.09 -10.08 -11.35
N TYR A 19 -25.20 -9.25 -11.90
CA TYR A 19 -24.21 -9.68 -12.88
C TYR A 19 -23.21 -10.68 -12.28
N ALA A 20 -22.67 -10.38 -11.09
CA ALA A 20 -21.77 -11.29 -10.38
C ALA A 20 -22.44 -12.65 -10.08
N LEU A 21 -23.69 -12.62 -9.59
CA LEU A 21 -24.43 -13.85 -9.33
C LEU A 21 -24.67 -14.68 -10.61
N LYS A 22 -24.96 -14.01 -11.73
CA LYS A 22 -25.10 -14.69 -13.03
C LYS A 22 -23.79 -15.38 -13.41
N LYS A 23 -22.65 -14.67 -13.35
CA LYS A 23 -21.33 -15.22 -13.65
C LYS A 23 -20.97 -16.41 -12.75
N ILE A 24 -21.23 -16.30 -11.44
CA ILE A 24 -21.03 -17.42 -10.51
C ILE A 24 -21.89 -18.61 -10.91
N ASN A 25 -23.16 -18.39 -11.27
CA ASN A 25 -24.04 -19.46 -11.66
C ASN A 25 -23.67 -20.09 -13.02
N ASP A 26 -23.17 -19.30 -13.97
CA ASP A 26 -22.64 -19.80 -15.24
C ASP A 26 -21.43 -20.73 -14.96
N PHE A 27 -20.50 -20.30 -14.11
CA PHE A 27 -19.37 -21.11 -13.66
C PHE A 27 -19.78 -22.42 -12.95
N LEU A 28 -20.77 -22.35 -12.05
CA LEU A 28 -21.27 -23.53 -11.36
C LEU A 28 -21.94 -24.51 -12.36
N GLU A 29 -22.62 -24.01 -13.38
CA GLU A 29 -23.23 -24.81 -14.42
C GLU A 29 -22.17 -25.53 -15.28
N ASP A 30 -21.11 -24.83 -15.69
CA ASP A 30 -19.98 -25.41 -16.41
C ASP A 30 -19.30 -26.53 -15.60
N GLY A 31 -19.18 -26.31 -14.27
CA GLY A 31 -18.69 -27.29 -13.31
C GLY A 31 -19.69 -28.39 -12.90
N LYS A 32 -20.87 -28.46 -13.55
CA LYS A 32 -21.98 -29.39 -13.19
C LYS A 32 -22.42 -29.28 -11.74
N LEU A 33 -22.28 -28.10 -11.13
CA LEU A 33 -22.71 -27.81 -9.77
C LEU A 33 -24.07 -27.10 -9.75
N PRO A 34 -24.88 -27.27 -8.68
CA PRO A 34 -26.18 -26.62 -8.58
C PRO A 34 -26.06 -25.10 -8.40
N LYS A 35 -26.90 -24.35 -9.11
CA LYS A 35 -26.92 -22.88 -9.07
C LYS A 35 -27.31 -22.33 -7.70
N ILE A 36 -26.71 -21.19 -7.33
CA ILE A 36 -27.12 -20.37 -6.18
C ILE A 36 -28.45 -19.69 -6.52
N LYS A 37 -29.47 -19.90 -5.71
CA LYS A 37 -30.80 -19.31 -5.86
C LYS A 37 -31.01 -18.16 -4.90
N ARG A 38 -31.83 -17.18 -5.27
CA ARG A 38 -32.22 -16.06 -4.42
C ARG A 38 -33.70 -16.17 -4.07
N THR A 39 -34.02 -16.08 -2.78
CA THR A 39 -35.41 -16.07 -2.29
C THR A 39 -36.08 -14.73 -2.60
N LYS A 40 -37.42 -14.71 -2.56
CA LYS A 40 -38.22 -13.46 -2.69
C LYS A 40 -37.85 -12.40 -1.63
N LYS A 41 -37.35 -12.80 -0.47
CA LYS A 41 -36.88 -11.93 0.63
C LYS A 41 -35.40 -11.50 0.49
N GLY A 42 -34.76 -11.82 -0.65
CA GLY A 42 -33.38 -11.40 -0.93
C GLY A 42 -32.27 -12.22 -0.26
N HIS A 43 -32.60 -13.37 0.37
CA HIS A 43 -31.61 -14.30 0.91
C HIS A 43 -31.05 -15.21 -0.17
N PHE A 44 -29.75 -15.52 -0.11
CA PHE A 44 -29.10 -16.46 -0.99
C PHE A 44 -29.19 -17.87 -0.42
N LEU A 45 -29.63 -18.81 -1.24
CA LEU A 45 -29.63 -20.25 -0.96
C LEU A 45 -28.43 -20.85 -1.69
N VAL A 46 -27.37 -21.11 -0.93
CA VAL A 46 -26.15 -21.76 -1.43
C VAL A 46 -26.23 -23.25 -1.11
N PRO A 47 -26.25 -24.15 -2.10
CA PRO A 47 -26.26 -25.58 -1.85
C PRO A 47 -25.00 -26.04 -1.11
N LYS A 48 -25.13 -27.00 -0.18
CA LYS A 48 -24.00 -27.51 0.60
C LYS A 48 -22.86 -28.05 -0.25
N VAL A 49 -23.20 -28.69 -1.39
CA VAL A 49 -22.21 -29.19 -2.36
C VAL A 49 -21.36 -28.05 -2.95
N VAL A 50 -21.97 -26.88 -3.20
CA VAL A 50 -21.25 -25.70 -3.69
C VAL A 50 -20.32 -25.16 -2.60
N ILE A 51 -20.78 -25.13 -1.33
CA ILE A 51 -19.95 -24.70 -0.20
C ILE A 51 -18.75 -25.65 -0.04
N SER A 52 -18.98 -26.97 -0.13
CA SER A 52 -17.90 -27.96 -0.03
C SER A 52 -16.93 -27.90 -1.23
N ALA A 53 -17.42 -27.62 -2.42
CA ALA A 53 -16.60 -27.52 -3.63
C ALA A 53 -15.77 -26.21 -3.67
N LEU A 54 -16.31 -25.09 -3.15
CA LEU A 54 -15.65 -23.79 -3.15
C LEU A 54 -14.97 -23.45 -1.81
N GLY A 55 -15.41 -24.06 -0.69
CA GLY A 55 -14.92 -23.78 0.67
C GLY A 55 -13.97 -24.83 1.24
N GLY A 56 -13.72 -25.93 0.54
CA GLY A 56 -12.86 -27.05 0.96
C GLY A 56 -11.48 -27.04 0.31
N GLY A 57 -10.85 -25.89 0.16
CA GLY A 57 -9.54 -25.79 -0.45
C GLY A 57 -8.45 -26.41 0.41
N LYS A 58 -8.11 -27.68 0.20
CA LYS A 58 -6.71 -28.12 0.27
C LYS A 58 -5.98 -27.32 -0.83
N GLU A 59 -4.85 -26.71 -0.45
CA GLU A 59 -3.92 -26.07 -1.36
C GLU A 59 -3.74 -26.95 -2.60
N LYS A 60 -4.37 -26.55 -3.71
CA LYS A 60 -4.07 -27.07 -5.02
C LYS A 60 -3.21 -26.03 -5.72
N GLU A 61 -2.03 -26.51 -6.10
CA GLU A 61 -1.08 -25.85 -6.98
C GLU A 61 -1.77 -25.07 -8.10
N HIS A 62 -1.40 -23.79 -8.23
CA HIS A 62 -1.52 -22.93 -9.40
C HIS A 62 -2.75 -23.12 -10.31
N GLU A 63 -3.97 -22.96 -9.78
CA GLU A 63 -5.12 -22.69 -10.65
C GLU A 63 -5.04 -21.22 -11.11
N LYS A 64 -4.94 -21.05 -12.43
CA LYS A 64 -4.96 -19.73 -13.09
C LYS A 64 -6.14 -18.90 -12.57
N ILE A 65 -5.91 -17.59 -12.39
CA ILE A 65 -6.92 -16.59 -11.98
C ILE A 65 -8.06 -16.44 -13.02
N GLU A 66 -8.27 -17.43 -13.87
CA GLU A 66 -9.23 -17.40 -15.00
C GLU A 66 -10.68 -17.10 -14.58
N HIS A 67 -11.01 -17.15 -13.29
CA HIS A 67 -12.37 -16.96 -12.79
C HIS A 67 -12.55 -15.90 -11.70
N TYR A 68 -11.48 -15.13 -11.35
CA TYR A 68 -11.63 -14.06 -10.38
C TYR A 68 -12.33 -12.85 -11.01
N ILE A 69 -13.43 -12.40 -10.42
CA ILE A 69 -14.19 -11.23 -10.88
C ILE A 69 -13.73 -10.01 -10.10
N PHE A 70 -12.90 -9.21 -10.74
CA PHE A 70 -12.41 -7.97 -10.16
C PHE A 70 -13.53 -6.96 -9.91
N SER A 71 -13.58 -6.37 -8.73
CA SER A 71 -14.37 -5.18 -8.42
C SER A 71 -13.94 -3.99 -9.29
N GLY A 72 -14.71 -2.91 -9.31
CA GLY A 72 -14.34 -1.71 -10.07
C GLY A 72 -13.00 -1.11 -9.65
N GLN A 73 -12.67 -1.17 -8.37
CA GLN A 73 -11.41 -0.66 -7.85
C GLN A 73 -10.23 -1.59 -8.16
N GLU A 74 -10.39 -2.88 -8.01
CA GLU A 74 -9.37 -3.88 -8.35
C GLU A 74 -9.01 -3.86 -9.83
N ARG A 75 -10.02 -3.70 -10.73
CA ARG A 75 -9.74 -3.53 -12.16
C ARG A 75 -8.89 -2.29 -12.47
N ILE A 76 -9.11 -1.19 -11.75
CA ILE A 76 -8.28 0.01 -11.89
C ILE A 76 -6.82 -0.33 -11.58
N TRP A 77 -6.55 -1.00 -10.47
CA TRP A 77 -5.18 -1.40 -10.09
C TRP A 77 -4.56 -2.38 -11.09
N VAL A 78 -5.34 -3.33 -11.63
CA VAL A 78 -4.83 -4.23 -12.68
C VAL A 78 -4.50 -3.46 -13.95
N ILE A 79 -5.33 -2.50 -14.39
CA ILE A 79 -5.06 -1.66 -15.57
C ILE A 79 -3.79 -0.80 -15.33
N GLU A 80 -3.63 -0.21 -14.16
CA GLU A 80 -2.43 0.53 -13.78
C GLU A 80 -1.19 -0.34 -13.83
N LEU A 81 -1.26 -1.57 -13.26
CA LEU A 81 -0.17 -2.54 -13.33
C LEU A 81 0.18 -2.89 -14.77
N LEU A 82 -0.80 -3.18 -15.62
CA LEU A 82 -0.57 -3.49 -17.03
C LEU A 82 0.18 -2.36 -17.76
N ILE A 83 -0.23 -1.11 -17.54
CA ILE A 83 0.39 0.07 -18.16
C ILE A 83 1.83 0.29 -17.63
N LEU A 84 2.07 0.02 -16.35
CA LEU A 84 3.37 0.23 -15.72
C LEU A 84 4.37 -0.90 -15.97
N ALA A 85 3.89 -2.15 -16.01
CA ALA A 85 4.74 -3.34 -16.09
C ALA A 85 5.03 -3.78 -17.53
N LYS A 86 4.13 -3.51 -18.48
CA LYS A 86 4.27 -3.91 -19.88
C LYS A 86 4.80 -2.74 -20.73
N ASP A 87 5.60 -3.06 -21.75
CA ASP A 87 6.04 -2.09 -22.78
C ASP A 87 5.33 -2.32 -24.11
N GLU A 88 4.48 -3.34 -24.16
CA GLU A 88 3.68 -3.65 -25.32
C GLU A 88 2.66 -2.52 -25.57
N TYR A 89 2.25 -2.38 -26.82
CA TYR A 89 1.15 -1.51 -27.20
C TYR A 89 -0.13 -1.96 -26.50
N LEU A 90 -0.65 -1.16 -25.59
CA LEU A 90 -1.88 -1.46 -24.86
C LEU A 90 -3.06 -0.70 -25.47
N SER A 91 -3.94 -1.42 -26.18
CA SER A 91 -5.21 -0.89 -26.67
C SER A 91 -6.35 -1.17 -25.69
N LEU A 92 -7.51 -0.59 -25.98
CA LEU A 92 -8.73 -0.86 -25.25
C LEU A 92 -9.09 -2.36 -25.27
N ASP A 93 -8.87 -3.02 -26.41
CA ASP A 93 -9.22 -4.43 -26.60
C ASP A 93 -8.32 -5.36 -25.76
N HIS A 94 -7.06 -4.96 -25.51
CA HIS A 94 -6.20 -5.70 -24.57
C HIS A 94 -6.78 -5.71 -23.16
N PHE A 95 -7.27 -4.57 -22.65
CA PHE A 95 -7.91 -4.52 -21.34
C PHE A 95 -9.24 -5.29 -21.28
N ILE A 96 -10.03 -5.24 -22.37
CA ILE A 96 -11.27 -6.01 -22.47
C ILE A 96 -10.98 -7.52 -22.39
N LEU A 97 -9.96 -7.98 -23.13
CA LEU A 97 -9.56 -9.39 -23.16
C LEU A 97 -9.00 -9.85 -21.82
N GLU A 98 -8.06 -9.10 -21.25
CA GLU A 98 -7.38 -9.46 -19.99
C GLU A 98 -8.36 -9.46 -18.78
N LEU A 99 -9.34 -8.56 -18.76
CA LEU A 99 -10.25 -8.39 -17.62
C LEU A 99 -11.64 -9.01 -17.83
N GLY A 100 -11.95 -9.47 -19.04
CA GLY A 100 -13.23 -10.12 -19.35
C GLY A 100 -14.46 -9.23 -19.15
N VAL A 101 -14.34 -7.91 -19.32
CA VAL A 101 -15.43 -6.94 -19.11
C VAL A 101 -15.76 -6.15 -20.37
N SER A 102 -16.91 -5.47 -20.38
CA SER A 102 -17.36 -4.73 -21.56
C SER A 102 -16.50 -3.50 -21.86
N ARG A 103 -16.48 -3.09 -23.13
CA ARG A 103 -15.83 -1.85 -23.59
C ARG A 103 -16.23 -0.63 -22.76
N ASN A 104 -17.50 -0.47 -22.45
CA ASN A 104 -17.99 0.68 -21.67
C ASN A 104 -17.49 0.65 -20.22
N THR A 105 -17.29 -0.54 -19.64
CA THR A 105 -16.71 -0.71 -18.33
C THR A 105 -15.26 -0.22 -18.33
N ILE A 106 -14.44 -0.68 -19.30
CA ILE A 106 -13.03 -0.25 -19.41
C ILE A 106 -12.94 1.26 -19.65
N LEU A 107 -13.77 1.84 -20.52
CA LEU A 107 -13.74 3.30 -20.75
C LEU A 107 -14.05 4.11 -19.47
N ARG A 108 -14.96 3.60 -18.64
CA ARG A 108 -15.27 4.22 -17.34
C ARG A 108 -14.10 4.09 -16.37
N ASP A 109 -13.47 2.92 -16.31
CA ASP A 109 -12.32 2.66 -15.46
C ASP A 109 -11.12 3.53 -15.88
N LEU A 110 -10.80 3.63 -17.18
CA LEU A 110 -9.76 4.51 -17.73
C LEU A 110 -10.02 6.00 -17.45
N LYS A 111 -11.28 6.45 -17.53
CA LYS A 111 -11.65 7.83 -17.17
C LYS A 111 -11.39 8.12 -15.70
N ARG A 112 -11.62 7.13 -14.82
CA ARG A 112 -11.35 7.24 -13.39
C ARG A 112 -9.85 7.27 -13.14
N ILE A 113 -9.08 6.35 -13.73
CA ILE A 113 -7.61 6.35 -13.67
C ILE A 113 -7.07 7.72 -14.08
N GLY A 114 -7.53 8.29 -15.20
CA GLY A 114 -7.08 9.60 -15.70
C GLY A 114 -7.30 10.76 -14.72
N LYS A 115 -8.29 10.63 -13.81
CA LYS A 115 -8.48 11.60 -12.72
C LYS A 115 -7.58 11.32 -11.52
N ASP A 116 -7.47 10.04 -11.15
CA ASP A 116 -6.83 9.62 -9.90
C ASP A 116 -5.31 9.71 -9.98
N VAL A 117 -4.70 9.53 -11.18
CA VAL A 117 -3.24 9.61 -11.35
C VAL A 117 -2.69 11.04 -11.31
N GLY A 118 -3.54 12.06 -11.39
CA GLY A 118 -3.14 13.47 -11.22
C GLY A 118 -2.49 13.76 -9.88
N LYS A 119 -2.84 13.02 -8.81
CA LYS A 119 -2.20 13.14 -7.48
C LYS A 119 -0.73 12.70 -7.46
N TYR A 120 -0.28 11.99 -8.50
CA TYR A 120 1.12 11.60 -8.72
C TYR A 120 1.78 12.47 -9.81
N ASP A 121 1.20 13.60 -10.19
CA ASP A 121 1.65 14.41 -11.32
C ASP A 121 1.78 13.61 -12.62
N LEU A 122 0.92 12.61 -12.80
CA LEU A 122 0.86 11.79 -13.99
C LEU A 122 -0.39 12.09 -14.80
N LYS A 123 -0.29 11.86 -16.13
CA LYS A 123 -1.43 11.94 -17.06
C LYS A 123 -1.55 10.61 -17.79
N LEU A 124 -2.76 10.08 -17.87
CA LEU A 124 -3.06 8.92 -18.71
C LEU A 124 -3.30 9.42 -20.14
N ASN A 125 -2.46 8.98 -21.07
CA ASN A 125 -2.53 9.33 -22.47
C ASN A 125 -2.71 8.09 -23.36
N TYR A 126 -3.28 8.30 -24.54
CA TYR A 126 -3.35 7.31 -25.60
C TYR A 126 -2.78 7.88 -26.90
N THR A 127 -1.86 7.14 -27.52
CA THR A 127 -1.37 7.44 -28.86
C THR A 127 -1.41 6.20 -29.73
N ARG A 128 -1.51 6.39 -31.05
CA ARG A 128 -1.51 5.25 -32.00
C ARG A 128 -0.22 4.44 -31.98
N GLN A 129 0.89 5.04 -31.55
CA GLN A 129 2.19 4.38 -31.50
C GLN A 129 2.44 3.65 -30.17
N LYS A 130 2.01 4.22 -29.05
CA LYS A 130 2.32 3.71 -27.71
C LYS A 130 1.15 3.05 -27.00
N GLY A 131 -0.09 3.19 -27.54
CA GLY A 131 -1.28 2.78 -26.82
C GLY A 131 -1.53 3.62 -25.58
N TYR A 132 -2.20 3.06 -24.57
CA TYR A 132 -2.39 3.69 -23.28
C TYR A 132 -1.08 3.69 -22.47
N HIS A 133 -0.66 4.84 -22.01
CA HIS A 133 0.57 5.02 -21.23
C HIS A 133 0.46 6.21 -20.28
N PHE A 134 1.24 6.18 -19.20
CA PHE A 134 1.38 7.32 -18.30
C PHE A 134 2.48 8.27 -18.79
N GLN A 135 2.14 9.56 -18.88
CA GLN A 135 3.07 10.65 -19.11
C GLN A 135 3.39 11.32 -17.77
N GLY A 136 4.66 11.62 -17.52
CA GLY A 136 5.21 12.21 -16.30
C GLY A 136 6.57 11.61 -15.98
N ASP A 137 7.14 12.01 -14.86
CA ASP A 137 8.46 11.55 -14.43
C ASP A 137 8.46 10.06 -14.06
N GLU A 138 9.63 9.44 -14.22
CA GLU A 138 9.78 8.02 -13.89
C GLU A 138 9.63 7.76 -12.38
N TRP A 139 10.06 8.71 -11.56
CA TRP A 139 9.85 8.67 -10.12
C TRP A 139 8.38 8.51 -9.77
N ASN A 140 7.54 9.40 -10.27
CA ASN A 140 6.10 9.39 -10.02
C ASN A 140 5.41 8.11 -10.53
N LYS A 141 5.90 7.55 -11.66
CA LYS A 141 5.42 6.26 -12.17
C LYS A 141 5.76 5.10 -11.22
N ARG A 142 6.92 5.14 -10.57
CA ARG A 142 7.32 4.13 -9.59
C ARG A 142 6.58 4.27 -8.27
N GLU A 143 6.24 5.47 -7.87
CA GLU A 143 5.34 5.68 -6.74
C GLU A 143 3.96 5.05 -7.00
N LEU A 144 3.37 5.35 -8.17
CA LEU A 144 2.12 4.72 -8.58
C LEU A 144 2.27 3.19 -8.64
N LEU A 145 3.37 2.67 -9.18
CA LEU A 145 3.64 1.23 -9.24
C LEU A 145 3.68 0.61 -7.84
N SER A 146 4.42 1.21 -6.92
CA SER A 146 4.51 0.74 -5.53
C SER A 146 3.14 0.71 -4.86
N ALA A 147 2.36 1.78 -4.97
CA ALA A 147 1.00 1.86 -4.42
C ALA A 147 0.07 0.81 -5.07
N THR A 148 0.14 0.63 -6.39
CA THR A 148 -0.65 -0.36 -7.13
C THR A 148 -0.33 -1.78 -6.67
N LEU A 149 0.95 -2.14 -6.51
CA LEU A 149 1.36 -3.45 -6.03
C LEU A 149 0.91 -3.72 -4.60
N MET A 150 1.03 -2.74 -3.70
CA MET A 150 0.56 -2.87 -2.32
C MET A 150 -0.95 -3.12 -2.27
N ASN A 151 -1.73 -2.35 -3.03
CA ASN A 151 -3.18 -2.53 -3.09
C ASN A 151 -3.58 -3.89 -3.68
N LEU A 152 -2.90 -4.34 -4.73
CA LEU A 152 -3.16 -5.64 -5.34
C LEU A 152 -2.75 -6.79 -4.42
N ALA A 153 -1.69 -6.66 -3.63
CA ALA A 153 -1.25 -7.71 -2.71
C ALA A 153 -2.28 -8.01 -1.60
N GLU A 154 -3.16 -7.06 -1.30
CA GLU A 154 -4.20 -7.22 -0.26
C GLU A 154 -5.48 -7.93 -0.77
N ILE A 155 -5.66 -8.06 -2.09
CA ILE A 155 -6.80 -8.80 -2.62
C ILE A 155 -6.57 -10.32 -2.50
N HIS A 156 -7.66 -11.08 -2.60
CA HIS A 156 -7.54 -12.54 -2.63
C HIS A 156 -6.64 -12.98 -3.80
N ASP A 157 -5.62 -13.78 -3.48
CA ASP A 157 -4.60 -14.25 -4.43
C ASP A 157 -3.82 -13.11 -5.14
N GLY A 158 -3.67 -11.97 -4.48
CA GLY A 158 -3.12 -10.75 -5.07
C GLY A 158 -1.69 -10.87 -5.56
N ILE A 159 -0.83 -11.64 -4.89
CA ILE A 159 0.55 -11.89 -5.31
C ILE A 159 0.59 -12.63 -6.66
N ASN A 160 -0.20 -13.68 -6.82
CA ASN A 160 -0.31 -14.40 -8.07
C ASN A 160 -0.93 -13.53 -9.18
N CYS A 161 -1.90 -12.68 -8.83
CA CYS A 161 -2.46 -11.67 -9.72
C CYS A 161 -1.35 -10.74 -10.27
N ILE A 162 -0.49 -10.20 -9.41
CA ILE A 162 0.63 -9.36 -9.82
C ILE A 162 1.58 -10.13 -10.75
N ILE A 163 1.99 -11.33 -10.38
CA ILE A 163 2.90 -12.18 -11.16
C ILE A 163 2.33 -12.45 -12.56
N GLN A 164 1.07 -12.84 -12.64
CA GLN A 164 0.39 -13.17 -13.89
C GLN A 164 0.28 -11.96 -14.83
N PHE A 165 -0.30 -10.84 -14.36
CA PHE A 165 -0.53 -9.67 -15.20
C PHE A 165 0.76 -8.93 -15.58
N SER A 166 1.78 -8.97 -14.73
CA SER A 166 3.10 -8.40 -15.04
C SER A 166 4.02 -9.37 -15.80
N LYS A 167 3.61 -10.62 -15.98
CA LYS A 167 4.41 -11.70 -16.61
C LYS A 167 5.79 -11.80 -15.95
N ILE A 168 5.83 -11.80 -14.61
CA ILE A 168 7.07 -12.05 -13.85
C ILE A 168 7.29 -13.56 -13.80
N ASP A 169 8.53 -13.97 -13.98
CA ASP A 169 8.95 -15.35 -13.79
C ASP A 169 8.99 -15.68 -12.29
N THR A 170 8.35 -16.78 -11.89
CA THR A 170 8.30 -17.24 -10.50
C THR A 170 9.68 -17.58 -9.94
N ASP A 171 10.57 -18.12 -10.76
CA ASP A 171 11.94 -18.43 -10.37
C ASP A 171 12.71 -17.14 -10.04
N GLN A 172 12.47 -16.07 -10.81
CA GLN A 172 13.04 -14.76 -10.53
C GLN A 172 12.52 -14.20 -9.20
N VAL A 173 11.24 -14.38 -8.87
CA VAL A 173 10.68 -13.97 -7.59
C VAL A 173 11.38 -14.66 -6.43
N GLU A 174 11.59 -15.98 -6.52
CA GLU A 174 12.27 -16.76 -5.48
C GLU A 174 13.75 -16.35 -5.31
N VAL A 175 14.43 -16.01 -6.40
CA VAL A 175 15.80 -15.47 -6.34
C VAL A 175 15.84 -14.16 -5.56
N PHE A 176 14.95 -13.21 -5.88
CA PHE A 176 14.92 -11.91 -5.18
C PHE A 176 14.45 -12.03 -3.73
N LYS A 177 13.50 -12.91 -3.42
CA LYS A 177 13.13 -13.23 -2.03
C LYS A 177 14.33 -13.71 -1.21
N LYS A 178 15.10 -14.65 -1.74
CA LYS A 178 16.31 -15.14 -1.07
C LYS A 178 17.34 -14.04 -0.86
N ARG A 179 17.56 -13.17 -1.84
CA ARG A 179 18.50 -12.03 -1.72
C ARG A 179 18.07 -11.06 -0.63
N ILE A 180 16.79 -10.72 -0.57
CA ILE A 180 16.23 -9.82 0.45
C ILE A 180 16.37 -10.47 1.83
N GLY A 181 16.04 -11.76 1.99
CA GLY A 181 16.22 -12.47 3.26
C GLY A 181 17.68 -12.52 3.72
N LEU A 182 18.64 -12.74 2.82
CA LEU A 182 20.08 -12.69 3.13
C LEU A 182 20.53 -11.29 3.57
N VAL A 183 19.93 -10.24 2.99
CA VAL A 183 20.20 -8.86 3.37
C VAL A 183 19.66 -8.57 4.76
N GLU A 184 18.44 -9.01 5.10
CA GLU A 184 17.89 -8.88 6.44
C GLU A 184 18.81 -9.50 7.49
N GLU A 185 19.26 -10.72 7.25
CA GLU A 185 20.14 -11.44 8.17
C GLU A 185 21.52 -10.77 8.33
N LYS A 186 22.20 -10.46 7.20
CA LYS A 186 23.57 -9.93 7.22
C LYS A 186 23.68 -8.51 7.77
N LEU A 187 22.70 -7.67 7.46
CA LEU A 187 22.74 -6.24 7.83
C LEU A 187 21.90 -5.92 9.07
N ASN A 188 21.28 -6.95 9.67
CA ASN A 188 20.35 -6.80 10.79
C ASN A 188 19.29 -5.72 10.49
N ILE A 189 18.62 -5.89 9.34
CA ILE A 189 17.51 -5.07 8.86
C ILE A 189 16.23 -5.88 9.04
N GLN A 190 15.12 -5.24 9.37
CA GLN A 190 13.81 -5.89 9.45
C GLN A 190 12.80 -5.13 8.60
N PHE A 191 12.20 -5.82 7.66
CA PHE A 191 11.09 -5.30 6.89
C PHE A 191 9.75 -5.74 7.48
N THR A 192 8.67 -5.02 7.20
CA THR A 192 7.32 -5.48 7.56
C THR A 192 6.91 -6.67 6.68
N ASP A 193 6.13 -7.61 7.25
CA ASP A 193 5.66 -8.79 6.52
C ASP A 193 4.94 -8.45 5.21
N ASP A 194 4.13 -7.40 5.21
CA ASP A 194 3.41 -6.96 4.01
C ASP A 194 4.36 -6.42 2.94
N ARG A 195 5.43 -5.72 3.35
CA ARG A 195 6.47 -5.25 2.42
C ARG A 195 7.30 -6.40 1.87
N LEU A 196 7.66 -7.38 2.70
CA LEU A 196 8.42 -8.55 2.25
C LEU A 196 7.72 -9.33 1.13
N LYS A 197 6.39 -9.37 1.13
CA LYS A 197 5.61 -10.03 0.06
C LYS A 197 5.72 -9.28 -1.26
N VAL A 198 5.74 -7.94 -1.23
CA VAL A 198 5.67 -7.08 -2.41
C VAL A 198 7.04 -6.63 -2.92
N LEU A 199 8.02 -6.47 -2.01
CA LEU A 199 9.32 -5.91 -2.32
C LEU A 199 10.07 -6.66 -3.44
N PRO A 200 10.11 -8.01 -3.49
CA PRO A 200 10.73 -8.73 -4.60
C PRO A 200 10.12 -8.39 -5.96
N LEU A 201 8.79 -8.32 -6.02
CA LEU A 201 8.04 -8.00 -7.24
C LEU A 201 8.32 -6.57 -7.69
N LEU A 202 8.32 -5.63 -6.75
CA LEU A 202 8.60 -4.23 -7.02
C LEU A 202 10.04 -4.05 -7.55
N VAL A 203 11.03 -4.67 -6.91
CA VAL A 203 12.44 -4.61 -7.35
C VAL A 203 12.59 -5.19 -8.76
N ILE A 204 11.98 -6.34 -9.06
CA ILE A 204 12.00 -6.94 -10.39
C ILE A 204 11.44 -5.98 -11.44
N LEU A 205 10.30 -5.34 -11.17
CA LEU A 205 9.67 -4.42 -12.11
C LEU A 205 10.50 -3.14 -12.28
N ILE A 206 11.10 -2.61 -11.21
CA ILE A 206 12.02 -1.46 -11.28
C ILE A 206 13.22 -1.79 -12.17
N ILE A 207 13.88 -2.94 -11.95
CA ILE A 207 15.02 -3.38 -12.76
C ILE A 207 14.60 -3.56 -14.22
N ARG A 208 13.44 -4.17 -14.48
CA ARG A 208 12.89 -4.33 -15.83
C ARG A 208 12.68 -3.00 -16.52
N ARG A 209 12.15 -2.01 -15.81
CA ARG A 209 11.96 -0.65 -16.33
C ARG A 209 13.29 0.05 -16.62
N ALA A 210 14.24 -0.04 -15.70
CA ALA A 210 15.58 0.56 -15.85
C ALA A 210 16.33 -0.03 -17.07
N LYS A 211 16.32 -1.36 -17.24
CA LYS A 211 16.90 -2.04 -18.41
C LYS A 211 16.30 -1.62 -19.76
N ARG A 212 15.07 -1.13 -19.74
CA ARG A 212 14.34 -0.61 -20.91
C ARG A 212 14.50 0.90 -21.12
N GLY A 213 15.48 1.51 -20.46
CA GLY A 213 15.78 2.93 -20.57
C GLY A 213 14.83 3.86 -19.83
N LYS A 214 13.90 3.30 -19.01
CA LYS A 214 13.04 4.06 -18.11
C LYS A 214 13.77 4.27 -16.79
N GLN A 215 14.79 5.12 -16.82
CA GLN A 215 15.64 5.41 -15.67
C GLN A 215 15.21 6.70 -14.99
N ILE A 216 15.48 6.80 -13.69
CA ILE A 216 15.25 8.02 -12.91
C ILE A 216 16.24 9.11 -13.42
N SER A 217 15.70 10.27 -13.78
CA SER A 217 16.49 11.41 -14.25
C SER A 217 17.26 12.05 -13.10
N TYR A 218 18.41 12.68 -13.45
CA TYR A 218 19.39 13.23 -12.50
C TYR A 218 18.91 14.40 -11.62
N ASN A 219 17.70 14.90 -11.82
CA ASN A 219 17.21 16.13 -11.17
C ASN A 219 16.77 15.98 -9.71
N PHE A 220 16.98 14.80 -9.09
CA PHE A 220 16.69 14.64 -7.69
C PHE A 220 17.82 15.25 -6.83
N LYS A 221 17.44 16.18 -5.95
CA LYS A 221 18.30 16.78 -4.92
C LYS A 221 18.64 15.78 -3.81
N ILE A 222 19.03 14.56 -4.17
CA ILE A 222 19.48 13.56 -3.22
C ILE A 222 20.96 13.77 -2.99
N ASN A 223 21.34 14.01 -1.75
CA ASN A 223 22.75 14.03 -1.38
C ASN A 223 23.24 12.58 -1.28
N ASP A 224 23.80 12.07 -2.37
CA ASP A 224 24.31 10.72 -2.48
C ASP A 224 25.28 10.32 -1.36
N PHE A 225 26.06 11.30 -0.85
CA PHE A 225 27.02 11.06 0.21
C PHE A 225 26.35 10.72 1.55
N GLU A 226 25.17 11.25 1.82
CA GLU A 226 24.41 10.91 3.04
C GLU A 226 23.89 9.48 3.03
N LEU A 227 23.68 8.89 1.84
CA LEU A 227 23.14 7.55 1.68
C LEU A 227 24.23 6.48 1.52
N ALA A 228 25.41 6.84 1.00
CA ALA A 228 26.44 5.87 0.63
C ALA A 228 26.96 5.02 1.81
N ASP A 229 26.94 5.59 3.03
CA ASP A 229 27.40 4.90 4.25
C ASP A 229 26.26 4.15 4.97
N THR A 230 25.06 4.10 4.41
CA THR A 230 23.94 3.42 5.05
C THR A 230 23.96 1.90 4.77
N LYS A 231 23.43 1.11 5.73
CA LYS A 231 23.25 -0.33 5.56
C LYS A 231 22.33 -0.64 4.37
N GLU A 232 21.35 0.21 4.15
CA GLU A 232 20.38 0.09 3.07
C GLU A 232 21.02 0.32 1.69
N PHE A 233 22.05 1.17 1.59
CA PHE A 233 22.82 1.30 0.36
C PHE A 233 23.59 0.01 0.04
N LEU A 234 24.27 -0.55 1.05
CA LEU A 234 24.90 -1.87 0.91
C LEU A 234 23.91 -2.97 0.58
N ALA A 235 22.72 -2.91 1.20
CA ALA A 235 21.60 -3.80 0.90
C ALA A 235 21.14 -3.70 -0.56
N ALA A 236 20.95 -2.49 -1.06
CA ALA A 236 20.58 -2.25 -2.45
C ALA A 236 21.62 -2.83 -3.41
N GLU A 237 22.92 -2.63 -3.15
CA GLU A 237 24.00 -3.21 -3.95
C GLU A 237 23.98 -4.73 -3.92
N HIS A 238 23.77 -5.35 -2.76
CA HIS A 238 23.66 -6.81 -2.64
C HIS A 238 22.42 -7.38 -3.36
N ILE A 239 21.32 -6.68 -3.41
CA ILE A 239 20.11 -7.12 -4.10
C ILE A 239 20.32 -7.14 -5.62
N ILE A 240 21.07 -6.18 -6.16
CA ILE A 240 21.25 -5.97 -7.61
C ILE A 240 22.68 -6.27 -8.10
N TRP A 241 23.52 -6.96 -7.34
CA TRP A 241 24.96 -7.15 -7.61
C TRP A 241 25.27 -7.71 -9.00
N ASP A 242 24.40 -8.53 -9.58
CA ASP A 242 24.54 -9.18 -10.88
C ASP A 242 23.69 -8.52 -11.99
N VAL A 243 23.13 -7.35 -11.71
CA VAL A 243 22.29 -6.64 -12.68
C VAL A 243 23.13 -5.63 -13.44
N ASP A 244 23.45 -5.95 -14.70
CA ASP A 244 24.22 -5.07 -15.57
C ASP A 244 23.47 -3.78 -15.92
N ASN A 245 24.24 -2.71 -16.18
CA ASN A 245 23.75 -1.42 -16.67
C ASN A 245 22.74 -0.69 -15.76
N ILE A 246 22.81 -0.92 -14.44
CA ILE A 246 22.05 -0.18 -13.46
C ILE A 246 22.80 1.12 -13.11
N SER A 247 22.17 2.27 -13.35
CA SER A 247 22.75 3.58 -13.04
C SER A 247 22.85 3.79 -11.52
N ARG A 248 23.71 4.74 -11.11
CA ARG A 248 23.81 5.14 -9.71
C ARG A 248 22.46 5.64 -9.15
N ASN A 249 21.69 6.38 -9.92
CA ASN A 249 20.38 6.88 -9.51
C ASN A 249 19.40 5.75 -9.20
N GLU A 250 19.49 4.63 -9.89
CA GLU A 250 18.68 3.45 -9.61
C GLU A 250 19.06 2.81 -8.28
N ARG A 251 20.36 2.75 -7.95
CA ARG A 251 20.84 2.26 -6.65
C ARG A 251 20.36 3.15 -5.52
N VAL A 252 20.47 4.47 -5.70
CA VAL A 252 19.94 5.44 -4.73
C VAL A 252 18.44 5.27 -4.54
N TYR A 253 17.67 5.11 -5.61
CA TYR A 253 16.24 4.85 -5.50
C TYR A 253 15.92 3.57 -4.72
N LEU A 254 16.62 2.47 -4.99
CA LEU A 254 16.46 1.21 -4.26
C LEU A 254 16.85 1.38 -2.79
N THR A 255 17.91 2.14 -2.49
CA THR A 255 18.31 2.48 -1.13
C THR A 255 17.18 3.22 -0.39
N LEU A 256 16.61 4.25 -1.02
CA LEU A 256 15.49 5.00 -0.45
C LEU A 256 14.26 4.11 -0.23
N LEU A 257 13.96 3.22 -1.17
CA LEU A 257 12.89 2.26 -1.03
C LEU A 257 13.11 1.36 0.20
N LEU A 258 14.33 0.87 0.41
CA LEU A 258 14.68 0.05 1.58
C LEU A 258 14.62 0.85 2.88
N LEU A 259 15.13 2.08 2.90
CA LEU A 259 15.06 2.99 4.05
C LEU A 259 13.62 3.26 4.50
N THR A 260 12.70 3.40 3.55
CA THR A 260 11.28 3.66 3.85
C THR A 260 10.52 2.43 4.32
N THR A 261 11.11 1.25 4.21
CA THR A 261 10.49 -0.04 4.55
C THR A 261 11.14 -0.72 5.76
N ASN A 262 12.32 -0.25 6.18
CA ASN A 262 13.09 -0.84 7.27
C ASN A 262 12.53 -0.41 8.64
N LEU A 263 12.25 -1.40 9.51
CA LEU A 263 11.80 -1.19 10.90
C LEU A 263 12.97 -1.22 11.90
N SER A 264 14.14 -1.69 11.49
CA SER A 264 15.25 -1.87 12.41
C SER A 264 15.86 -0.53 12.83
N GLN A 265 16.62 -0.57 13.93
CA GLN A 265 17.30 0.58 14.53
C GLN A 265 18.50 1.06 13.68
N ALA A 266 18.32 1.36 12.41
CA ALA A 266 19.37 2.02 11.65
C ALA A 266 19.64 3.39 12.26
N ASN A 267 20.82 3.59 12.83
CA ASN A 267 21.32 4.88 13.32
C ASN A 267 21.73 5.76 12.11
N ILE A 268 20.76 6.15 11.32
CA ILE A 268 21.00 6.95 10.10
C ILE A 268 20.89 8.44 10.41
N LEU A 269 20.05 8.80 11.38
CA LEU A 269 20.04 10.13 11.93
C LEU A 269 21.22 10.27 12.91
N SER A 270 21.99 11.33 12.78
CA SER A 270 23.00 11.66 13.79
C SER A 270 22.34 11.76 15.18
N VAL A 271 23.08 11.51 16.24
CA VAL A 271 22.57 11.65 17.62
C VAL A 271 21.88 13.01 17.79
N ARG A 272 22.47 14.08 17.23
CA ARG A 272 21.93 15.44 17.30
C ARG A 272 20.60 15.61 16.54
N GLU A 273 20.45 14.98 15.39
CA GLU A 273 19.19 15.03 14.63
C GLU A 273 18.11 14.21 15.32
N MET A 274 18.48 13.09 15.91
CA MET A 274 17.56 12.26 16.69
C MET A 274 17.05 13.00 17.92
N ASP A 275 17.92 13.73 18.64
CA ASP A 275 17.54 14.55 19.79
C ASP A 275 16.58 15.66 19.37
N LYS A 276 16.87 16.36 18.27
CA LYS A 276 15.98 17.39 17.72
C LYS A 276 14.61 16.83 17.30
N LEU A 277 14.58 15.66 16.65
CA LEU A 277 13.32 15.00 16.28
C LEU A 277 12.53 14.63 17.54
N LYS A 278 13.21 14.13 18.59
CA LYS A 278 12.58 13.81 19.86
C LYS A 278 11.98 15.05 20.53
N GLU A 279 12.72 16.16 20.54
CA GLU A 279 12.24 17.46 21.05
C GLU A 279 11.02 17.93 20.26
N ALA A 280 11.07 17.91 18.93
CA ALA A 280 9.94 18.30 18.08
C ALA A 280 8.67 17.45 18.34
N LEU A 281 8.84 16.13 18.46
CA LEU A 281 7.74 15.23 18.80
C LEU A 281 7.16 15.51 20.19
N PHE A 282 8.02 15.81 21.17
CA PHE A 282 7.58 16.16 22.52
C PHE A 282 6.77 17.46 22.52
N GLU A 283 7.19 18.46 21.75
CA GLU A 283 6.45 19.70 21.58
C GLU A 283 5.10 19.49 20.88
N VAL A 284 5.04 18.61 19.87
CA VAL A 284 3.76 18.22 19.24
C VAL A 284 2.81 17.63 20.27
N LEU A 285 3.27 16.73 21.13
CA LEU A 285 2.42 16.16 22.19
C LEU A 285 1.94 17.22 23.18
N ASN A 286 2.78 18.17 23.55
CA ASN A 286 2.40 19.27 24.45
C ASN A 286 1.39 20.21 23.77
N ASN A 287 1.57 20.53 22.50
CA ASN A 287 0.62 21.35 21.73
C ASN A 287 -0.72 20.62 21.57
N PHE A 288 -0.67 19.31 21.29
CA PHE A 288 -1.88 18.48 21.22
C PHE A 288 -2.69 18.53 22.52
N GLU A 289 -2.03 18.41 23.70
CA GLU A 289 -2.73 18.51 24.99
C GLU A 289 -3.35 19.89 25.21
N LYS A 290 -2.63 20.95 24.83
CA LYS A 290 -3.16 22.34 24.95
C LYS A 290 -4.37 22.59 24.06
N ILE A 291 -4.34 22.08 22.83
CA ILE A 291 -5.41 22.30 21.83
C ILE A 291 -6.62 21.41 22.13
N SER A 292 -6.37 20.13 22.42
CA SER A 292 -7.44 19.15 22.62
C SER A 292 -8.06 19.15 24.01
N GLY A 293 -7.34 19.64 25.02
CA GLY A 293 -7.71 19.49 26.43
C GLY A 293 -7.58 18.06 26.97
N LEU A 294 -7.05 17.13 26.17
CA LEU A 294 -6.84 15.72 26.54
C LEU A 294 -5.43 15.57 27.11
N SER A 295 -5.27 14.70 28.11
CA SER A 295 -3.95 14.38 28.67
C SER A 295 -3.39 13.12 28.07
N VAL A 296 -2.12 13.17 27.65
CA VAL A 296 -1.37 12.04 27.12
C VAL A 296 -0.54 11.44 28.25
N GLU A 297 -0.98 10.29 28.76
CA GLU A 297 -0.25 9.58 29.81
C GLU A 297 0.95 8.80 29.24
N ARG A 298 2.01 8.64 30.04
CA ARG A 298 3.24 7.90 29.65
C ARG A 298 3.88 8.44 28.36
N LYS A 299 4.02 9.76 28.25
CA LYS A 299 4.59 10.45 27.09
C LYS A 299 5.94 9.87 26.64
N GLU A 300 6.82 9.47 27.57
CA GLU A 300 8.11 8.90 27.25
C GLU A 300 7.96 7.60 26.43
N ARG A 301 7.06 6.72 26.85
CA ARG A 301 6.78 5.46 26.13
C ARG A 301 6.15 5.71 24.77
N LEU A 302 5.25 6.69 24.67
CA LEU A 302 4.68 7.09 23.39
C LEU A 302 5.75 7.69 22.47
N LEU A 303 6.63 8.53 22.97
CA LEU A 303 7.75 9.10 22.24
C LEU A 303 8.68 8.03 21.67
N GLU A 304 9.03 7.00 22.44
CA GLU A 304 9.85 5.89 21.95
C GLU A 304 9.17 5.19 20.76
N ARG A 305 7.87 4.92 20.85
CA ARG A 305 7.09 4.31 19.75
C ARG A 305 7.00 5.22 18.54
N LEU A 306 6.74 6.51 18.74
CA LEU A 306 6.72 7.51 17.67
C LEU A 306 8.08 7.65 16.98
N LEU A 307 9.19 7.63 17.75
CA LEU A 307 10.53 7.68 17.17
C LEU A 307 10.83 6.49 16.27
N ILE A 308 10.43 5.27 16.66
CA ILE A 308 10.57 4.08 15.79
C ILE A 308 9.82 4.29 14.46
N HIS A 309 8.61 4.83 14.53
CA HIS A 309 7.80 5.12 13.35
C HIS A 309 8.37 6.27 12.50
N MET A 310 8.87 7.33 13.15
CA MET A 310 9.35 8.54 12.47
C MET A 310 10.70 8.35 11.78
N ARG A 311 11.50 7.35 12.15
CA ARG A 311 12.76 7.05 11.45
C ARG A 311 12.58 6.76 9.95
N PRO A 312 11.76 5.77 9.54
CA PRO A 312 11.47 5.58 8.13
C PRO A 312 10.67 6.75 7.53
N ALA A 313 9.81 7.41 8.31
CA ALA A 313 9.05 8.58 7.89
C ALA A 313 9.96 9.76 7.53
N TYR A 314 11.09 9.93 8.22
CA TYR A 314 12.09 10.96 7.92
C TYR A 314 12.50 10.93 6.45
N TYR A 315 12.83 9.77 5.91
CA TYR A 315 13.21 9.63 4.51
C TYR A 315 12.05 9.81 3.55
N ARG A 316 10.85 9.32 3.93
CA ARG A 316 9.66 9.53 3.10
C ARG A 316 9.32 11.01 2.97
N ILE A 317 9.42 11.76 4.05
CA ILE A 317 9.17 13.21 4.04
C ILE A 317 10.29 13.91 3.29
N LYS A 318 11.55 13.77 3.71
CA LYS A 318 12.72 14.44 3.14
C LYS A 318 12.88 14.23 1.63
N TYR A 319 12.49 13.06 1.10
CA TYR A 319 12.62 12.71 -0.31
C TYR A 319 11.28 12.61 -1.03
N HIS A 320 10.21 13.14 -0.43
CA HIS A 320 8.86 13.16 -1.00
C HIS A 320 8.36 11.78 -1.46
N LEU A 321 8.64 10.74 -0.68
CA LEU A 321 8.18 9.39 -0.93
C LEU A 321 6.80 9.20 -0.31
N ASN A 322 5.75 9.17 -1.14
CA ASN A 322 4.38 9.11 -0.65
C ASN A 322 4.06 7.78 0.04
N LEU A 323 3.68 7.85 1.30
CA LEU A 323 3.02 6.75 2.00
C LEU A 323 1.51 6.81 1.73
N GLN A 324 1.07 6.29 0.60
CA GLN A 324 -0.36 6.12 0.38
C GLN A 324 -0.82 4.85 1.08
N THR A 325 -1.25 4.96 2.32
CA THR A 325 -1.89 3.86 3.01
C THR A 325 -3.38 3.86 2.65
N ARG A 326 -3.87 2.72 2.17
CA ARG A 326 -5.30 2.45 1.99
C ARG A 326 -6.07 2.77 3.28
N PHE A 327 -5.47 2.47 4.40
CA PHE A 327 -6.00 2.75 5.74
C PHE A 327 -6.31 4.24 5.95
N TYR A 328 -5.45 5.16 5.49
CA TYR A 328 -5.73 6.60 5.53
C TYR A 328 -6.94 6.97 4.67
N GLN A 329 -7.05 6.39 3.47
CA GLN A 329 -8.16 6.71 2.55
C GLN A 329 -9.50 6.14 3.01
N GLU A 330 -9.50 4.93 3.58
CA GLU A 330 -10.71 4.25 4.06
C GLU A 330 -11.27 4.84 5.34
N ASN A 331 -10.44 5.49 6.15
CA ASN A 331 -10.84 6.05 7.45
C ASN A 331 -11.12 7.55 7.44
N LYS A 332 -11.14 8.21 6.28
CA LYS A 332 -11.41 9.66 6.15
C LYS A 332 -12.72 10.13 6.81
N ASP A 333 -13.72 9.26 6.87
CA ASP A 333 -15.04 9.55 7.42
C ASP A 333 -15.26 8.93 8.83
N SER A 334 -14.18 8.48 9.49
CA SER A 334 -14.25 7.87 10.83
C SER A 334 -13.98 8.88 11.95
N ASP A 335 -14.42 8.56 13.17
CA ASP A 335 -14.13 9.36 14.37
C ASP A 335 -12.63 9.55 14.64
N LEU A 336 -11.79 8.65 14.11
CA LEU A 336 -10.33 8.77 14.15
C LEU A 336 -9.81 10.03 13.45
N PHE A 337 -10.55 10.56 12.49
CA PHE A 337 -10.19 11.81 11.80
C PHE A 337 -10.32 13.06 12.68
N SER A 338 -11.08 13.01 13.74
CA SER A 338 -11.13 14.12 14.71
C SER A 338 -9.76 14.32 15.39
N LEU A 339 -9.10 13.21 15.77
CA LEU A 339 -7.74 13.24 16.32
C LEU A 339 -6.71 13.69 15.28
N PHE A 340 -6.86 13.28 14.02
CA PHE A 340 -5.99 13.72 12.95
C PHE A 340 -5.94 15.24 12.79
N TYR A 341 -7.11 15.92 12.82
CA TYR A 341 -7.14 17.38 12.72
C TYR A 341 -6.44 18.06 13.89
N LEU A 342 -6.62 17.56 15.12
CA LEU A 342 -5.94 18.08 16.31
C LEU A 342 -4.40 17.88 16.23
N VAL A 343 -3.96 16.71 15.74
CA VAL A 343 -2.54 16.45 15.52
C VAL A 343 -1.97 17.34 14.42
N LYS A 344 -2.72 17.54 13.34
CA LYS A 344 -2.33 18.44 12.25
C LYS A 344 -2.17 19.88 12.71
N GLU A 345 -3.06 20.37 13.57
CA GLU A 345 -2.96 21.70 14.16
C GLU A 345 -1.79 21.81 15.15
N SER A 346 -1.34 20.68 15.71
CA SER A 346 -0.21 20.60 16.65
C SER A 346 1.13 20.35 15.97
N SER A 347 1.19 20.14 14.64
CA SER A 347 2.36 19.60 13.92
C SER A 347 3.47 20.61 13.62
N GLU A 348 3.28 21.90 13.87
CA GLU A 348 4.24 22.97 13.57
C GLU A 348 5.69 22.66 14.02
N PRO A 349 5.97 22.11 15.22
CA PRO A 349 7.34 21.77 15.60
C PRO A 349 8.00 20.73 14.68
N LEU A 350 7.23 19.75 14.18
CA LEU A 350 7.72 18.78 13.19
C LEU A 350 7.94 19.42 11.82
N GLU A 351 7.04 20.28 11.37
CA GLU A 351 7.19 21.02 10.11
C GLU A 351 8.43 21.91 10.14
N ASN A 352 8.70 22.56 11.28
CA ASN A 352 9.93 23.33 11.49
C ASN A 352 11.19 22.45 11.47
N PHE A 353 11.12 21.23 12.03
CA PHE A 353 12.23 20.27 11.99
C PHE A 353 12.52 19.79 10.57
N PHE A 354 11.50 19.49 9.78
CA PHE A 354 11.65 19.03 8.38
C PHE A 354 11.90 20.18 7.39
N GLY A 355 11.51 21.40 7.74
CA GLY A 355 11.54 22.56 6.86
C GLY A 355 10.43 22.55 5.78
N GLU A 356 9.44 21.68 5.93
CA GLU A 356 8.30 21.52 5.01
C GLU A 356 7.07 20.92 5.73
N ALA A 357 5.90 21.01 5.08
CA ALA A 357 4.67 20.45 5.61
C ALA A 357 4.73 18.91 5.68
N ILE A 358 4.25 18.36 6.79
CA ILE A 358 4.16 16.90 6.97
C ILE A 358 2.99 16.35 6.15
N PRO A 359 3.21 15.31 5.33
CA PRO A 359 2.14 14.66 4.56
C PRO A 359 1.01 14.13 5.46
N ASP A 360 -0.24 14.37 5.06
CA ASP A 360 -1.42 13.94 5.81
C ASP A 360 -1.42 12.46 6.24
N PRO A 361 -0.96 11.48 5.42
CA PRO A 361 -0.87 10.09 5.85
C PRO A 361 0.10 9.86 7.03
N GLU A 362 1.19 10.62 7.12
CA GLU A 362 2.13 10.52 8.25
C GLU A 362 1.52 11.11 9.52
N LEU A 363 0.87 12.27 9.43
CA LEU A 363 0.14 12.88 10.55
C LEU A 363 -1.00 11.98 11.04
N PHE A 364 -1.69 11.31 10.13
CA PHE A 364 -2.74 10.36 10.48
C PHE A 364 -2.19 9.16 11.26
N LEU A 365 -1.03 8.63 10.88
CA LEU A 365 -0.38 7.57 11.65
C LEU A 365 0.03 8.06 13.05
N ILE A 366 0.58 9.27 13.18
CA ILE A 366 0.87 9.87 14.48
C ILE A 366 -0.40 9.98 15.33
N SER A 367 -1.54 10.36 14.72
CA SER A 367 -2.81 10.46 15.44
C SER A 367 -3.31 9.11 15.98
N LEU A 368 -3.05 8.01 15.28
CA LEU A 368 -3.37 6.67 15.75
C LEU A 368 -2.53 6.27 16.97
N PHE A 369 -1.22 6.59 16.97
CA PHE A 369 -0.37 6.35 18.14
C PHE A 369 -0.86 7.15 19.36
N ILE A 370 -1.18 8.43 19.19
CA ILE A 370 -1.71 9.28 20.25
C ILE A 370 -3.07 8.74 20.74
N GLY A 371 -3.97 8.39 19.81
CA GLY A 371 -5.30 7.87 20.13
C GLY A 371 -5.26 6.58 20.95
N SER A 372 -4.35 5.67 20.64
CA SER A 372 -4.18 4.43 21.41
C SER A 372 -3.76 4.71 22.87
N HIS A 373 -3.00 5.77 23.13
CA HIS A 373 -2.58 6.14 24.48
C HIS A 373 -3.66 6.90 25.27
N ILE A 374 -4.53 7.63 24.59
CA ILE A 374 -5.69 8.29 25.23
C ILE A 374 -6.75 7.25 25.64
N VAL A 375 -7.01 6.25 24.82
CA VAL A 375 -7.96 5.17 25.11
C VAL A 375 -7.48 4.32 26.27
N GLU A 376 -6.18 3.96 26.32
CA GLU A 376 -5.59 3.25 27.47
C GLU A 376 -5.74 4.04 28.79
N SER A 377 -5.64 5.37 28.77
CA SER A 377 -5.77 6.22 29.95
C SER A 377 -7.20 6.36 30.46
N THR A 378 -8.20 6.36 29.57
CA THR A 378 -9.62 6.39 29.96
C THR A 378 -10.08 5.08 30.57
N ASP A 379 -9.59 3.93 30.11
CA ASP A 379 -9.92 2.62 30.67
C ASP A 379 -9.38 2.45 32.09
N ILE A 380 -8.14 2.89 32.36
CA ILE A 380 -7.55 2.84 33.71
C ILE A 380 -8.37 3.69 34.69
N ARG A 381 -8.80 4.89 34.29
CA ARG A 381 -9.66 5.76 35.12
C ARG A 381 -11.04 5.16 35.37
N SER A 382 -11.59 4.39 34.44
CA SER A 382 -12.88 3.70 34.60
C SER A 382 -12.76 2.53 35.57
N GLU A 383 -11.65 1.80 35.58
CA GLU A 383 -11.36 0.72 36.54
C GLU A 383 -11.09 1.26 37.95
N GLU A 384 -10.28 2.31 38.11
CA GLU A 384 -10.06 2.96 39.42
C GLU A 384 -11.37 3.51 40.03
N ARG A 385 -12.27 4.06 39.23
CA ARG A 385 -13.61 4.49 39.69
C ARG A 385 -14.51 3.31 40.07
N ARG A 386 -14.40 2.15 39.43
CA ARG A 386 -15.11 0.94 39.83
C ARG A 386 -14.60 0.39 41.14
N VAL A 387 -13.29 0.23 41.28
CA VAL A 387 -12.67 -0.27 42.52
C VAL A 387 -12.94 0.68 43.68
N GLY A 388 -12.92 2.00 43.50
CA GLY A 388 -13.23 2.98 44.54
C GLY A 388 -14.72 3.04 44.96
N LYS A 389 -15.64 2.45 44.18
CA LYS A 389 -17.07 2.33 44.53
C LYS A 389 -17.43 1.02 45.24
N GLU A 390 -16.60 0.00 45.07
CA GLU A 390 -16.78 -1.30 45.76
C GLU A 390 -16.15 -1.33 47.18
N CYS A 391 -15.35 -0.30 47.51
CA CYS A 391 -14.75 -0.15 48.86
C CYS A 391 -15.43 0.91 49.75
N ARG A 392 -16.71 1.24 49.47
CA ARG A 392 -17.55 2.06 50.37
C ARG A 392 -18.83 1.29 50.77
#